data_a414ba454f0f34237b34e5f086ccab42
#
_entry.id   a414ba454f0f34237b34e5f086ccab42
#
_cell.length_a   1.000
_cell.length_b   1.000
_cell.length_c   1.000
_cell.angle_alpha   90.00
_cell.angle_beta   90.00
_cell.angle_gamma   90.00
#
_symmetry.space_group_name_H-M   'P 1'
#
loop_
_entity.id
_entity.type
_entity.pdbx_description
1 polymer ?
#
loop_
_entity_poly.entity_id
_entity_poly.type
_entity_poly.pdbx_seq_one_letter_code
_entity_poly.pdbx_strand_id
1 'polypeptide(L)'
;FASLGRRLVVVGDGPMRAALERRALPGIEMRGRVSERELAELYARCRALVYPQEEDFGIAALEAQASGRPVIAFGRGGARETVRPLAGPPDTASHATGVFFEAQRQDALAEAVRRFEEAEPFFDGKLIRSHAERFSAARFRDEFMREVQATLGERVLDAAPSGG
;
A
#
# COMPACT_ATOMS: atom_id res chain seq x y z
N PHE A 1 -4.68 17.31 -4.98
CA PHE A 1 -6.06 16.87 -5.25
C PHE A 1 -7.00 18.04 -5.53
N ALA A 2 -6.97 19.11 -4.74
CA ALA A 2 -7.80 20.29 -5.01
C ALA A 2 -7.56 20.85 -6.43
N SER A 3 -6.29 20.98 -6.83
CA SER A 3 -5.92 21.44 -8.19
C SER A 3 -6.29 20.45 -9.30
N LEU A 4 -6.47 19.18 -8.97
CA LEU A 4 -6.91 18.13 -9.91
C LEU A 4 -8.43 18.05 -10.05
N GLY A 5 -9.19 18.76 -9.18
CA GLY A 5 -10.65 18.63 -9.12
C GLY A 5 -11.12 17.22 -8.72
N ARG A 6 -10.31 16.49 -7.95
CA ARG A 6 -10.60 15.12 -7.50
C ARG A 6 -10.91 15.09 -6.01
N ARG A 7 -11.88 14.23 -5.65
CA ARG A 7 -12.21 14.00 -4.25
C ARG A 7 -11.12 13.18 -3.57
N LEU A 8 -10.73 13.60 -2.36
CA LEU A 8 -9.82 12.89 -1.48
C LEU A 8 -10.42 12.78 -0.09
N VAL A 9 -10.45 11.57 0.46
CA VAL A 9 -10.77 11.32 1.87
C VAL A 9 -9.45 11.05 2.61
N VAL A 10 -9.18 11.86 3.62
CA VAL A 10 -7.99 11.73 4.47
C VAL A 10 -8.42 11.12 5.80
N VAL A 11 -7.87 9.96 6.11
CA VAL A 11 -8.13 9.22 7.35
C VAL A 11 -6.90 9.28 8.24
N GLY A 12 -7.13 9.44 9.53
CA GLY A 12 -6.07 9.52 10.53
C GLY A 12 -6.08 10.84 11.28
N ASP A 13 -5.24 10.88 12.30
CA ASP A 13 -5.11 12.03 13.18
C ASP A 13 -3.63 12.33 13.40
N GLY A 14 -3.26 13.59 13.38
CA GLY A 14 -1.90 14.04 13.52
C GLY A 14 -1.78 15.53 13.75
N PRO A 15 -0.59 16.04 14.08
CA PRO A 15 -0.39 17.43 14.47
C PRO A 15 -0.78 18.45 13.38
N MET A 16 -0.78 18.02 12.11
CA MET A 16 -1.13 18.90 10.99
C MET A 16 -2.63 18.96 10.68
N ARG A 17 -3.47 18.12 11.31
CA ARG A 17 -4.90 18.02 11.00
C ARG A 17 -5.60 19.38 11.07
N ALA A 18 -5.50 20.08 12.18
CA ALA A 18 -6.16 21.36 12.37
C ALA A 18 -5.68 22.42 11.35
N ALA A 19 -4.42 22.38 10.94
CA ALA A 19 -3.88 23.28 9.93
C ALA A 19 -4.44 22.95 8.53
N LEU A 20 -4.61 21.67 8.20
CA LEU A 20 -5.17 21.21 6.93
C LEU A 20 -6.67 21.51 6.84
N GLU A 21 -7.43 21.27 7.91
CA GLU A 21 -8.86 21.57 7.98
C GLU A 21 -9.14 23.08 7.78
N ARG A 22 -8.32 23.97 8.37
CA ARG A 22 -8.44 25.43 8.16
C ARG A 22 -8.22 25.87 6.71
N ARG A 23 -7.53 25.08 5.89
CA ARG A 23 -7.35 25.38 4.47
C ARG A 23 -8.61 25.19 3.65
N ALA A 24 -9.59 24.42 4.16
CA ALA A 24 -10.92 24.19 3.54
C ALA A 24 -10.85 23.95 2.02
N LEU A 25 -9.95 23.05 1.58
CA LEU A 25 -9.72 22.80 0.16
C LEU A 25 -10.90 22.03 -0.46
N PRO A 26 -11.45 22.50 -1.58
CA PRO A 26 -12.55 21.82 -2.25
C PRO A 26 -12.22 20.36 -2.58
N GLY A 27 -13.18 19.45 -2.33
CA GLY A 27 -13.04 18.03 -2.63
C GLY A 27 -12.16 17.25 -1.66
N ILE A 28 -11.63 17.88 -0.61
CA ILE A 28 -10.83 17.19 0.42
C ILE A 28 -11.65 17.06 1.70
N GLU A 29 -11.86 15.84 2.15
CA GLU A 29 -12.62 15.48 3.34
C GLU A 29 -11.70 14.90 4.41
N MET A 30 -11.62 15.55 5.58
CA MET A 30 -10.82 15.10 6.71
C MET A 30 -11.68 14.31 7.70
N ARG A 31 -11.48 12.99 7.79
CA ARG A 31 -12.28 12.09 8.66
C ARG A 31 -11.72 11.93 10.07
N GLY A 32 -10.45 12.23 10.29
CA GLY A 32 -9.80 11.91 11.55
C GLY A 32 -9.66 10.40 11.77
N ARG A 33 -9.69 9.97 13.02
CA ARG A 33 -9.71 8.54 13.35
C ARG A 33 -11.08 7.95 13.03
N VAL A 34 -11.06 6.78 12.39
CA VAL A 34 -12.25 6.01 12.05
C VAL A 34 -12.16 4.64 12.69
N SER A 35 -13.29 3.94 12.84
CA SER A 35 -13.32 2.54 13.25
C SER A 35 -12.76 1.62 12.14
N GLU A 36 -12.32 0.42 12.50
CA GLU A 36 -11.87 -0.60 11.54
C GLU A 36 -12.94 -0.92 10.49
N ARG A 37 -14.21 -0.99 10.90
CA ARG A 37 -15.33 -1.19 9.98
C ARG A 37 -15.45 -0.06 8.97
N GLU A 38 -15.39 1.19 9.44
CA GLU A 38 -15.47 2.36 8.56
C GLU A 38 -14.26 2.44 7.62
N LEU A 39 -13.07 2.10 8.10
CA LEU A 39 -11.86 2.01 7.29
C LEU A 39 -12.02 0.97 6.18
N ALA A 40 -12.52 -0.21 6.50
CA ALA A 40 -12.80 -1.25 5.51
C ALA A 40 -13.84 -0.81 4.45
N GLU A 41 -14.88 -0.09 4.88
CA GLU A 41 -15.87 0.48 3.96
C GLU A 41 -15.26 1.56 3.04
N LEU A 42 -14.35 2.38 3.57
CA LEU A 42 -13.61 3.38 2.78
C LEU A 42 -12.70 2.69 1.74
N TYR A 43 -11.95 1.66 2.13
CA TYR A 43 -11.17 0.88 1.17
C TYR A 43 -12.07 0.23 0.10
N ALA A 44 -13.19 -0.37 0.50
CA ALA A 44 -14.09 -1.02 -0.45
C ALA A 44 -14.69 -0.05 -1.49
N ARG A 45 -14.80 1.25 -1.17
CA ARG A 45 -15.42 2.27 -2.02
C ARG A 45 -14.44 3.20 -2.72
N CYS A 46 -13.17 3.24 -2.30
CA CYS A 46 -12.21 4.10 -2.97
C CYS A 46 -11.87 3.56 -4.38
N ARG A 47 -11.46 4.45 -5.25
CA ARG A 47 -10.90 4.08 -6.57
C ARG A 47 -9.48 3.55 -6.42
N ALA A 48 -8.70 4.22 -5.58
CA ALA A 48 -7.32 3.84 -5.22
C ALA A 48 -6.97 4.42 -3.85
N LEU A 49 -5.98 3.81 -3.17
CA LEU A 49 -5.30 4.41 -2.04
C LEU A 49 -4.18 5.32 -2.55
N VAL A 50 -4.07 6.53 -2.02
CA VAL A 50 -2.91 7.40 -2.21
C VAL A 50 -1.97 7.22 -1.02
N TYR A 51 -0.75 6.74 -1.30
CA TYR A 51 0.25 6.36 -0.30
C TYR A 51 1.56 7.14 -0.52
N PRO A 52 1.66 8.40 -0.05
CA PRO A 52 2.74 9.30 -0.38
C PRO A 52 3.96 9.20 0.54
N GLN A 53 3.89 8.43 1.60
CA GLN A 53 4.96 8.26 2.57
C GLN A 53 5.96 7.18 2.13
N GLU A 54 7.16 7.26 2.69
CA GLU A 54 8.15 6.20 2.69
C GLU A 54 8.08 5.50 4.05
N GLU A 55 7.84 4.20 4.04
CA GLU A 55 7.76 3.34 5.23
C GLU A 55 8.46 2.01 4.96
N ASP A 56 8.83 1.30 6.01
CA ASP A 56 9.56 0.03 5.90
C ASP A 56 8.71 -1.09 5.28
N PHE A 57 7.40 -1.12 5.53
CA PHE A 57 6.53 -2.19 5.03
C PHE A 57 5.25 -1.67 4.36
N GLY A 58 4.47 -0.80 5.01
CA GLY A 58 3.29 -0.17 4.44
C GLY A 58 2.01 -1.01 4.56
N ILE A 59 1.59 -1.30 5.79
CA ILE A 59 0.37 -2.07 6.08
C ILE A 59 -0.86 -1.49 5.36
N ALA A 60 -1.04 -0.16 5.36
CA ALA A 60 -2.18 0.49 4.71
C ALA A 60 -2.24 0.19 3.19
N ALA A 61 -1.09 0.08 2.53
CA ALA A 61 -1.05 -0.29 1.11
C ALA A 61 -1.53 -1.74 0.89
N LEU A 62 -1.21 -2.65 1.80
CA LEU A 62 -1.67 -4.03 1.74
C LEU A 62 -3.17 -4.16 2.07
N GLU A 63 -3.69 -3.39 3.03
CA GLU A 63 -5.12 -3.35 3.36
C GLU A 63 -5.98 -2.89 2.17
N ALA A 64 -5.52 -1.85 1.46
CA ALA A 64 -6.18 -1.40 0.24
C ALA A 64 -6.16 -2.50 -0.83
N GLN A 65 -5.01 -3.14 -1.05
CA GLN A 65 -4.88 -4.24 -2.00
C GLN A 65 -5.72 -5.47 -1.58
N ALA A 66 -5.79 -5.81 -0.31
CA ALA A 66 -6.68 -6.86 0.20
C ALA A 66 -8.16 -6.56 -0.05
N SER A 67 -8.51 -5.27 -0.15
CA SER A 67 -9.84 -4.81 -0.58
C SER A 67 -9.99 -4.76 -2.11
N GLY A 68 -9.00 -5.23 -2.88
CA GLY A 68 -8.98 -5.23 -4.33
C GLY A 68 -8.75 -3.85 -4.95
N ARG A 69 -8.17 -2.91 -4.20
CA ARG A 69 -7.95 -1.54 -4.66
C ARG A 69 -6.49 -1.27 -4.98
N PRO A 70 -6.20 -0.66 -6.14
CA PRO A 70 -4.84 -0.30 -6.50
C PRO A 70 -4.30 0.82 -5.62
N VAL A 71 -2.96 0.94 -5.58
CA VAL A 71 -2.24 1.91 -4.75
C VAL A 71 -1.47 2.88 -5.64
N ILE A 72 -1.62 4.19 -5.40
CA ILE A 72 -0.78 5.22 -5.98
C ILE A 72 0.27 5.57 -4.93
N ALA A 73 1.48 5.02 -5.07
CA ALA A 73 2.49 5.05 -4.02
C ALA A 73 3.75 5.84 -4.41
N PHE A 74 4.40 6.43 -3.39
CA PHE A 74 5.77 6.84 -3.55
C PHE A 74 6.65 5.61 -3.71
N GLY A 75 7.41 5.53 -4.83
CA GLY A 75 8.16 4.35 -5.23
C GLY A 75 9.43 4.11 -4.38
N ARG A 76 9.31 4.14 -3.04
CA ARG A 76 10.39 3.94 -2.08
C ARG A 76 9.96 3.05 -0.92
N GLY A 77 10.95 2.56 -0.15
CA GLY A 77 10.72 1.71 1.02
C GLY A 77 9.88 0.47 0.70
N GLY A 78 9.08 0.02 1.65
CA GLY A 78 8.26 -1.18 1.55
C GLY A 78 7.21 -1.17 0.45
N ALA A 79 6.85 0.01 -0.09
CA ALA A 79 5.96 0.08 -1.25
C ALA A 79 6.55 -0.66 -2.47
N ARG A 80 7.89 -0.71 -2.62
CA ARG A 80 8.56 -1.44 -3.71
C ARG A 80 8.45 -2.96 -3.59
N GLU A 81 8.21 -3.45 -2.39
CA GLU A 81 8.05 -4.88 -2.10
C GLU A 81 6.58 -5.30 -2.18
N THR A 82 5.68 -4.42 -1.73
CA THR A 82 4.27 -4.73 -1.55
C THR A 82 3.37 -4.32 -2.72
N VAL A 83 3.85 -3.45 -3.63
CA VAL A 83 3.09 -2.97 -4.79
C VAL A 83 3.80 -3.37 -6.09
N ARG A 84 3.07 -4.00 -7.01
CA ARG A 84 3.52 -4.23 -8.39
C ARG A 84 3.14 -3.02 -9.25
N PRO A 85 4.13 -2.18 -9.64
CA PRO A 85 3.81 -0.95 -10.37
C PRO A 85 3.39 -1.24 -11.81
N LEU A 86 2.51 -0.40 -12.33
CA LEU A 86 2.24 -0.31 -13.76
C LEU A 86 3.52 0.14 -14.47
N ALA A 87 4.13 -0.75 -15.24
CA ALA A 87 5.41 -0.51 -15.92
C ALA A 87 5.26 -0.10 -17.40
N GLY A 88 4.10 -0.31 -18.00
CA GLY A 88 3.82 -0.10 -19.41
C GLY A 88 2.62 0.80 -19.68
N PRO A 89 2.03 0.69 -20.88
CA PRO A 89 0.81 1.40 -21.23
C PRO A 89 -0.39 0.96 -20.37
N PRO A 90 -1.50 1.75 -20.36
CA PRO A 90 -2.65 1.52 -19.47
C PRO A 90 -3.24 0.11 -19.53
N ASP A 91 -3.32 -0.49 -20.70
CA ASP A 91 -3.88 -1.83 -20.92
C ASP A 91 -3.08 -2.98 -20.30
N THR A 92 -1.83 -2.71 -19.86
CA THR A 92 -1.03 -3.69 -19.11
C THR A 92 -1.33 -3.72 -17.60
N ALA A 93 -2.26 -2.90 -17.12
CA ALA A 93 -2.58 -2.78 -15.69
C ALA A 93 -3.19 -4.03 -15.06
N SER A 94 -3.69 -4.99 -15.85
CA SER A 94 -4.22 -6.27 -15.34
C SER A 94 -3.20 -7.08 -14.51
N HIS A 95 -1.91 -6.83 -14.67
CA HIS A 95 -0.84 -7.46 -13.89
C HIS A 95 -0.25 -6.58 -12.80
N ALA A 96 -0.67 -5.31 -12.73
CA ALA A 96 -0.21 -4.34 -11.74
C ALA A 96 -1.13 -4.29 -10.52
N THR A 97 -0.61 -3.81 -9.39
CA THR A 97 -1.40 -3.52 -8.19
C THR A 97 -1.36 -2.04 -7.81
N GLY A 98 -0.70 -1.21 -8.62
CA GLY A 98 -0.64 0.22 -8.39
C GLY A 98 0.20 0.98 -9.39
N VAL A 99 0.39 2.26 -9.11
CA VAL A 99 1.20 3.20 -9.88
C VAL A 99 2.20 3.88 -8.97
N PHE A 100 3.47 3.99 -9.38
CA PHE A 100 4.47 4.72 -8.62
C PHE A 100 4.66 6.15 -9.11
N PHE A 101 4.99 7.03 -8.18
CA PHE A 101 5.62 8.32 -8.46
C PHE A 101 6.98 8.38 -7.74
N GLU A 102 7.97 9.04 -8.36
CA GLU A 102 9.38 8.95 -7.97
C GLU A 102 9.87 10.14 -7.14
N ALA A 103 9.05 11.16 -6.95
CA ALA A 103 9.38 12.34 -6.17
C ALA A 103 8.20 12.80 -5.33
N GLN A 104 8.43 13.11 -4.05
CA GLN A 104 7.39 13.63 -3.13
C GLN A 104 7.06 15.10 -3.46
N ARG A 105 6.55 15.32 -4.67
CA ARG A 105 6.13 16.63 -5.19
C ARG A 105 4.73 16.55 -5.76
N GLN A 106 4.04 17.68 -5.80
CA GLN A 106 2.66 17.75 -6.25
C GLN A 106 2.49 17.36 -7.73
N ASP A 107 3.42 17.76 -8.59
CA ASP A 107 3.41 17.46 -10.02
C ASP A 107 3.61 15.95 -10.28
N ALA A 108 4.55 15.31 -9.58
CA ALA A 108 4.80 13.89 -9.70
C ALA A 108 3.58 13.05 -9.22
N LEU A 109 2.97 13.43 -8.10
CA LEU A 109 1.74 12.79 -7.64
C LEU A 109 0.57 13.03 -8.62
N ALA A 110 0.42 14.25 -9.14
CA ALA A 110 -0.63 14.56 -10.11
C ALA A 110 -0.50 13.73 -11.39
N GLU A 111 0.73 13.52 -11.85
CA GLU A 111 1.01 12.65 -13.00
C GLU A 111 0.66 11.19 -12.72
N ALA A 112 1.02 10.67 -11.54
CA ALA A 112 0.67 9.31 -11.14
C ALA A 112 -0.85 9.11 -11.03
N VAL A 113 -1.58 10.11 -10.56
CA VAL A 113 -3.05 10.09 -10.54
C VAL A 113 -3.62 10.03 -11.96
N ARG A 114 -3.09 10.81 -12.90
CA ARG A 114 -3.53 10.75 -14.32
C ARG A 114 -3.25 9.38 -14.94
N ARG A 115 -2.04 8.85 -14.76
CA ARG A 115 -1.68 7.50 -15.21
C ARG A 115 -2.58 6.43 -14.62
N PHE A 116 -2.91 6.55 -13.34
CA PHE A 116 -3.88 5.66 -12.71
C PHE A 116 -5.26 5.78 -13.36
N GLU A 117 -5.79 6.99 -13.58
CA GLU A 117 -7.11 7.22 -14.16
C GLU A 117 -7.22 6.64 -15.58
N GLU A 118 -6.17 6.74 -16.38
CA GLU A 118 -6.09 6.12 -17.72
C GLU A 118 -6.11 4.58 -17.66
N ALA A 119 -5.44 4.02 -16.64
CA ALA A 119 -5.28 2.58 -16.48
C ALA A 119 -6.39 1.94 -15.62
N GLU A 120 -7.21 2.71 -14.92
CA GLU A 120 -8.21 2.22 -13.96
C GLU A 120 -9.13 1.13 -14.52
N PRO A 121 -9.64 1.21 -15.76
CA PRO A 121 -10.53 0.18 -16.32
C PRO A 121 -9.86 -1.19 -16.51
N PHE A 122 -8.53 -1.23 -16.52
CA PHE A 122 -7.75 -2.43 -16.79
C PHE A 122 -7.17 -3.10 -15.51
N PHE A 123 -7.29 -2.46 -14.35
CA PHE A 123 -6.88 -3.10 -13.09
C PHE A 123 -7.82 -4.24 -12.73
N ASP A 124 -7.25 -5.40 -12.40
CA ASP A 124 -8.00 -6.56 -11.91
C ASP A 124 -8.01 -6.60 -10.37
N GLY A 125 -9.14 -6.24 -9.76
CA GLY A 125 -9.30 -6.24 -8.30
C GLY A 125 -9.14 -7.62 -7.65
N LYS A 126 -9.40 -8.72 -8.38
CA LYS A 126 -9.18 -10.09 -7.87
C LYS A 126 -7.69 -10.40 -7.82
N LEU A 127 -6.96 -10.03 -8.86
CA LEU A 127 -5.50 -10.20 -8.90
C LEU A 127 -4.82 -9.33 -7.83
N ILE A 128 -5.26 -8.09 -7.65
CA ILE A 128 -4.75 -7.20 -6.59
C ILE A 128 -4.94 -7.83 -5.21
N ARG A 129 -6.13 -8.38 -4.93
CA ARG A 129 -6.40 -9.08 -3.66
C ARG A 129 -5.52 -10.30 -3.49
N SER A 130 -5.43 -11.16 -4.50
CA SER A 130 -4.58 -12.35 -4.45
C SER A 130 -3.10 -12.00 -4.24
N HIS A 131 -2.65 -10.87 -4.77
CA HIS A 131 -1.31 -10.37 -4.49
C HIS A 131 -1.11 -10.05 -3.02
N ALA A 132 -2.06 -9.36 -2.37
CA ALA A 132 -2.00 -9.00 -0.95
C ALA A 132 -1.99 -10.23 -0.03
N GLU A 133 -2.66 -11.33 -0.40
CA GLU A 133 -2.69 -12.58 0.38
C GLU A 133 -1.29 -13.17 0.61
N ARG A 134 -0.32 -12.87 -0.26
CA ARG A 134 1.08 -13.28 -0.11
C ARG A 134 1.75 -12.66 1.12
N PHE A 135 1.19 -11.60 1.67
CA PHE A 135 1.66 -10.88 2.85
C PHE A 135 0.75 -11.11 4.07
N SER A 136 -0.04 -12.19 4.07
CA SER A 136 -0.95 -12.50 5.16
C SER A 136 -0.19 -12.87 6.45
N ALA A 137 -0.81 -12.58 7.60
CA ALA A 137 -0.27 -12.92 8.91
C ALA A 137 -0.03 -14.44 9.09
N ALA A 138 -0.85 -15.29 8.45
CA ALA A 138 -0.69 -16.73 8.48
C ALA A 138 0.62 -17.14 7.78
N ARG A 139 0.83 -16.63 6.56
CA ARG A 139 2.05 -16.90 5.80
C ARG A 139 3.30 -16.38 6.51
N PHE A 140 3.25 -15.17 7.03
CA PHE A 140 4.35 -14.61 7.82
C PHE A 140 4.71 -15.52 9.00
N ARG A 141 3.71 -16.00 9.76
CA ARG A 141 3.93 -16.90 10.89
C ARG A 141 4.64 -18.19 10.45
N ASP A 142 4.16 -18.79 9.36
CA ASP A 142 4.69 -20.06 8.88
C ASP A 142 6.13 -19.91 8.35
N GLU A 143 6.43 -18.82 7.67
CA GLU A 143 7.78 -18.50 7.17
C GLU A 143 8.72 -18.17 8.33
N PHE A 144 8.28 -17.37 9.29
CA PHE A 144 9.05 -17.01 10.48
C PHE A 144 9.37 -18.25 11.34
N MET A 145 8.38 -19.12 11.57
CA MET A 145 8.62 -20.35 12.34
C MET A 145 9.59 -21.31 11.64
N ARG A 146 9.55 -21.39 10.31
CA ARG A 146 10.54 -22.17 9.56
C ARG A 146 11.95 -21.62 9.72
N GLU A 147 12.11 -20.32 9.63
CA GLU A 147 13.40 -19.65 9.81
C GLU A 147 13.97 -19.84 11.23
N VAL A 148 13.11 -19.69 12.25
CA VAL A 148 13.48 -19.96 13.64
C VAL A 148 13.93 -21.40 13.83
N GLN A 149 13.20 -22.36 13.26
CA GLN A 149 13.56 -23.79 13.35
C GLN A 149 14.88 -24.11 12.66
N ALA A 150 15.11 -23.55 11.46
CA ALA A 150 16.36 -23.71 10.73
C ALA A 150 17.56 -23.17 11.55
N THR A 151 17.43 -21.93 12.06
CA THR A 151 18.49 -21.30 12.86
C THR A 151 18.79 -22.06 14.16
N LEU A 152 17.76 -22.56 14.85
CA LEU A 152 17.95 -23.36 16.08
C LEU A 152 18.54 -24.74 15.77
N GLY A 153 18.10 -25.36 14.67
CA GLY A 153 18.65 -26.65 14.20
C GLY A 153 20.13 -26.55 13.87
N GLU A 154 20.54 -25.52 13.17
CA GLU A 154 21.95 -25.26 12.86
C GLU A 154 22.79 -25.07 14.13
N ARG A 155 22.31 -24.28 15.12
CA ARG A 155 23.01 -24.08 16.40
C ARG A 155 23.14 -25.35 17.23
N VAL A 156 22.15 -26.25 17.15
CA VAL A 156 22.23 -27.54 17.86
C VAL A 156 23.27 -28.47 17.22
N LEU A 157 23.40 -28.43 15.90
CA LEU A 157 24.42 -29.21 15.19
C LEU A 157 25.85 -28.68 15.43
N ASP A 158 26.03 -27.35 15.50
CA ASP A 158 27.32 -26.72 15.79
C ASP A 158 27.74 -26.87 17.27
N ALA A 159 26.78 -27.07 18.17
CA ALA A 159 27.03 -27.27 19.61
C ALA A 159 27.24 -28.76 19.95
N ALA A 160 27.11 -29.68 19.04
CA ALA A 160 27.42 -31.09 19.29
C ALA A 160 28.96 -31.25 19.48
N PRO A 161 29.44 -31.75 20.64
CA PRO A 161 30.87 -31.95 20.84
C PRO A 161 31.36 -32.93 19.80
N SER A 162 32.41 -32.51 19.05
CA SER A 162 33.19 -33.42 18.21
C SER A 162 33.74 -34.52 19.13
N GLY A 163 33.04 -35.67 19.11
CA GLY A 163 33.37 -36.85 19.86
C GLY A 163 34.75 -37.30 19.45
N GLY A 164 35.63 -37.33 20.44
CA GLY A 164 36.99 -37.85 20.34
C GLY A 164 37.07 -39.38 20.14
#